data_6977021288610db97ca2563b62c98965
#
_entry.id   6977021288610db97ca2563b62c98965
#
_cell.length_a   1.000
_cell.length_b   1.000
_cell.length_c   1.000
_cell.angle_alpha   90.00
_cell.angle_beta   90.00
_cell.angle_gamma   90.00
#
_symmetry.space_group_name_H-M   'P 1'
#
loop_
_entity.id
_entity.type
_entity.pdbx_description
1 polymer ?
#
loop_
_entity_poly.entity_id
_entity_poly.type
_entity_poly.pdbx_seq_one_letter_code
_entity_poly.pdbx_strand_id
1 'polypeptide(L)'
;MVGRWEGGVLVMADVEKSEKITINIGLVDLGQIDLLVDEGFYANRTDFIRTAIRRQLDSRAAAVNDTVERRALTLGTQHLSRGDLEALRDAGRQIEVRVLGLATIADDVSPELALATIASVEVLGAFRAPRAVKAALAPRTI
;
A
#
# COMPACT_ATOMS: atom_id res chain seq x y z
N MET A 1 -20.83 -4.65 5.21
CA MET A 1 -19.46 -5.13 5.04
C MET A 1 -19.39 -6.08 3.86
N VAL A 2 -18.46 -5.85 3.00
CA VAL A 2 -18.30 -6.64 1.77
C VAL A 2 -17.11 -7.56 1.94
N GLY A 3 -17.21 -8.66 2.41
CA GLY A 3 -16.17 -9.63 2.57
C GLY A 3 -16.75 -11.01 2.58
N ARG A 4 -15.91 -11.99 2.61
CA ARG A 4 -16.29 -13.38 2.71
C ARG A 4 -15.41 -14.10 3.72
N TRP A 5 -15.91 -15.18 4.24
CA TRP A 5 -15.15 -16.02 5.13
C TRP A 5 -14.54 -17.20 4.35
N GLU A 6 -13.25 -17.40 4.55
CA GLU A 6 -12.54 -18.56 4.02
C GLU A 6 -11.69 -19.14 5.16
N GLY A 7 -11.97 -20.37 5.53
CA GLY A 7 -11.26 -21.01 6.62
C GLY A 7 -11.29 -20.22 7.93
N GLY A 8 -12.37 -19.48 8.18
CA GLY A 8 -12.51 -18.64 9.36
C GLY A 8 -11.86 -17.26 9.25
N VAL A 9 -11.34 -16.89 8.09
CA VAL A 9 -10.68 -15.60 7.86
C VAL A 9 -11.51 -14.73 6.95
N LEU A 10 -11.68 -13.48 7.33
CA LEU A 10 -12.35 -12.49 6.49
C LEU A 10 -11.41 -12.00 5.39
N VAL A 11 -11.76 -12.24 4.14
CA VAL A 11 -10.92 -11.95 2.97
C VAL A 11 -10.98 -10.48 2.55
N MET A 12 -11.95 -9.71 3.03
CA MET A 12 -12.12 -8.31 2.67
C MET A 12 -10.86 -7.46 2.93
N ALA A 13 -10.13 -7.74 4.00
CA ALA A 13 -8.91 -7.03 4.35
C ALA A 13 -7.84 -7.12 3.25
N ASP A 14 -7.75 -8.27 2.54
CA ASP A 14 -6.80 -8.45 1.44
C ASP A 14 -7.18 -7.60 0.23
N VAL A 15 -8.49 -7.50 -0.07
CA VAL A 15 -9.00 -6.64 -1.15
C VAL A 15 -8.72 -5.17 -0.85
N GLU A 16 -8.94 -4.72 0.39
CA GLU A 16 -8.66 -3.34 0.81
C GLU A 16 -7.17 -3.00 0.77
N LYS A 17 -6.31 -3.99 0.95
CA LYS A 17 -4.85 -3.83 0.95
C LYS A 17 -4.22 -4.05 -0.42
N SER A 18 -5.02 -4.21 -1.46
CA SER A 18 -4.55 -4.38 -2.83
C SER A 18 -4.86 -3.15 -3.68
N GLU A 19 -4.05 -2.97 -4.71
CA GLU A 19 -4.22 -1.89 -5.67
C GLU A 19 -4.28 -2.49 -7.06
N LYS A 20 -5.19 -1.98 -7.90
CA LYS A 20 -5.28 -2.41 -9.29
C LYS A 20 -4.31 -1.60 -10.14
N ILE A 21 -3.46 -2.28 -10.87
CA ILE A 21 -2.60 -1.67 -11.88
C ILE A 21 -2.91 -2.26 -13.25
N THR A 22 -2.68 -1.48 -14.29
CA THR A 22 -2.87 -1.93 -15.67
C THR A 22 -1.57 -1.76 -16.43
N ILE A 23 -1.13 -2.81 -17.10
CA ILE A 23 0.07 -2.80 -17.92
C ILE A 23 -0.24 -3.39 -19.30
N ASN A 24 0.52 -2.97 -20.31
CA ASN A 24 0.50 -3.58 -21.64
C ASN A 24 1.62 -4.59 -21.74
N ILE A 25 1.31 -5.78 -22.22
CA ILE A 25 2.28 -6.87 -22.42
C ILE A 25 2.39 -7.17 -23.90
N GLY A 26 3.62 -7.43 -24.39
CA GLY A 26 3.84 -7.86 -25.75
C GLY A 26 3.11 -9.18 -26.07
N LEU A 27 2.65 -9.33 -27.30
CA LEU A 27 1.85 -10.50 -27.68
C LEU A 27 2.62 -11.82 -27.59
N VAL A 28 3.93 -11.80 -27.86
CA VAL A 28 4.77 -13.00 -27.74
C VAL A 28 4.91 -13.41 -26.26
N ASP A 29 5.12 -12.44 -25.38
CA ASP A 29 5.20 -12.70 -23.95
C ASP A 29 3.88 -13.25 -23.43
N LEU A 30 2.76 -12.65 -23.84
CA LEU A 30 1.43 -13.13 -23.45
C LEU A 30 1.19 -14.57 -23.95
N GLY A 31 1.59 -14.86 -25.19
CA GLY A 31 1.48 -16.22 -25.75
C GLY A 31 2.29 -17.25 -24.96
N GLN A 32 3.49 -16.88 -24.52
CA GLN A 32 4.32 -17.76 -23.70
C GLN A 32 3.69 -18.00 -22.32
N ILE A 33 3.08 -16.97 -21.72
CA ILE A 33 2.33 -17.12 -20.45
C ILE A 33 1.17 -18.09 -20.67
N ASP A 34 0.39 -17.91 -21.73
CA ASP A 34 -0.75 -18.77 -22.04
C ASP A 34 -0.32 -20.23 -22.29
N LEU A 35 0.81 -20.44 -22.93
CA LEU A 35 1.37 -21.78 -23.13
C LEU A 35 1.70 -22.43 -21.77
N LEU A 36 2.32 -21.72 -20.85
CA LEU A 36 2.67 -22.26 -19.55
C LEU A 36 1.42 -22.56 -18.70
N VAL A 37 0.39 -21.77 -18.84
CA VAL A 37 -0.91 -22.06 -18.20
C VAL A 37 -1.54 -23.30 -18.82
N ASP A 38 -1.56 -23.40 -20.14
CA ASP A 38 -2.12 -24.53 -20.88
C ASP A 38 -1.42 -25.86 -20.53
N GLU A 39 -0.11 -25.82 -20.35
CA GLU A 39 0.71 -26.98 -19.98
C GLU A 39 0.68 -27.29 -18.46
N GLY A 40 -0.05 -26.52 -17.68
CA GLY A 40 -0.25 -26.80 -16.25
C GLY A 40 0.83 -26.30 -15.31
N PHE A 41 1.77 -25.47 -15.77
CA PHE A 41 2.80 -24.88 -14.90
C PHE A 41 2.22 -23.84 -13.96
N TYR A 42 1.16 -23.15 -14.36
CA TYR A 42 0.45 -22.14 -13.58
C TYR A 42 -1.05 -22.33 -13.74
N ALA A 43 -1.82 -21.94 -12.73
CA ALA A 43 -3.28 -22.12 -12.73
C ALA A 43 -3.99 -21.20 -13.74
N ASN A 44 -3.46 -19.97 -13.91
CA ASN A 44 -3.99 -18.94 -14.80
C ASN A 44 -2.95 -17.84 -15.00
N ARG A 45 -3.29 -16.85 -15.84
CA ARG A 45 -2.40 -15.70 -16.09
C ARG A 45 -2.02 -14.95 -14.81
N THR A 46 -2.99 -14.73 -13.94
CA THR A 46 -2.76 -14.01 -12.68
C THR A 46 -1.77 -14.75 -11.78
N ASP A 47 -1.87 -16.07 -11.72
CA ASP A 47 -0.94 -16.90 -10.96
C ASP A 47 0.50 -16.73 -11.48
N PHE A 48 0.69 -16.79 -12.78
CA PHE A 48 1.99 -16.53 -13.39
C PHE A 48 2.51 -15.16 -13.03
N ILE A 49 1.69 -14.13 -13.21
CA ILE A 49 2.08 -12.73 -12.99
C ILE A 49 2.47 -12.49 -11.54
N ARG A 50 1.67 -12.96 -10.59
CA ARG A 50 1.97 -12.81 -9.16
C ARG A 50 3.23 -13.56 -8.76
N THR A 51 3.44 -14.75 -9.29
CA THR A 51 4.66 -15.52 -9.04
C THR A 51 5.89 -14.79 -9.59
N ALA A 52 5.80 -14.24 -10.80
CA ALA A 52 6.88 -13.48 -11.40
C ALA A 52 7.23 -12.23 -10.58
N ILE A 53 6.21 -11.50 -10.12
CA ILE A 53 6.40 -10.32 -9.27
C ILE A 53 7.11 -10.69 -7.98
N ARG A 54 6.66 -11.73 -7.28
CA ARG A 54 7.27 -12.18 -6.02
C ARG A 54 8.72 -12.59 -6.23
N ARG A 55 9.01 -13.37 -7.27
CA ARG A 55 10.38 -13.79 -7.58
C ARG A 55 11.29 -12.61 -7.88
N GLN A 56 10.81 -11.63 -8.63
CA GLN A 56 11.58 -10.44 -8.94
C GLN A 56 11.85 -9.61 -7.68
N LEU A 57 10.85 -9.42 -6.83
CA LEU A 57 11.02 -8.71 -5.55
C LEU A 57 11.98 -9.45 -4.63
N ASP A 58 11.87 -10.77 -4.53
CA ASP A 58 12.79 -11.58 -3.71
C ASP A 58 14.23 -11.43 -4.18
N SER A 59 14.46 -11.36 -5.50
CA SER A 59 15.79 -11.16 -6.05
C SER A 59 16.41 -9.81 -5.70
N ARG A 60 15.61 -8.84 -5.27
CA ARG A 60 16.00 -7.49 -4.89
C ARG A 60 15.79 -7.19 -3.40
N ALA A 61 15.51 -8.23 -2.60
CA ALA A 61 15.16 -8.06 -1.19
C ALA A 61 16.23 -7.30 -0.40
N ALA A 62 17.50 -7.60 -0.62
CA ALA A 62 18.58 -6.90 0.07
C ALA A 62 18.59 -5.40 -0.25
N ALA A 63 18.44 -5.04 -1.52
CA ALA A 63 18.40 -3.64 -1.94
C ALA A 63 17.19 -2.90 -1.36
N VAL A 64 16.03 -3.58 -1.27
CA VAL A 64 14.84 -3.02 -0.63
C VAL A 64 15.09 -2.76 0.85
N ASN A 65 15.61 -3.75 1.57
CA ASN A 65 15.87 -3.64 3.01
C ASN A 65 16.87 -2.52 3.32
N ASP A 66 17.98 -2.45 2.58
CA ASP A 66 18.97 -1.40 2.76
C ASP A 66 18.37 -0.01 2.53
N THR A 67 17.50 0.12 1.54
CA THR A 67 16.84 1.40 1.22
C THR A 67 15.81 1.76 2.29
N VAL A 68 15.05 0.80 2.77
CA VAL A 68 14.08 1.00 3.87
C VAL A 68 14.79 1.55 5.11
N GLU A 69 15.92 0.95 5.49
CA GLU A 69 16.70 1.42 6.64
C GLU A 69 17.28 2.82 6.40
N ARG A 70 17.93 3.03 5.26
CA ARG A 70 18.57 4.31 4.94
C ARG A 70 17.56 5.46 4.89
N ARG A 71 16.36 5.21 4.38
CA ARG A 71 15.31 6.22 4.26
C ARG A 71 14.35 6.24 5.45
N ALA A 72 14.58 5.40 6.46
CA ALA A 72 13.72 5.29 7.65
C ALA A 72 12.24 5.09 7.29
N LEU A 73 11.98 4.22 6.32
CA LEU A 73 10.61 3.89 5.91
C LEU A 73 10.03 2.80 6.82
N THR A 74 8.75 2.88 7.10
CA THR A 74 8.01 1.81 7.76
C THR A 74 7.49 0.85 6.69
N LEU A 75 7.95 -0.40 6.74
CA LEU A 75 7.49 -1.44 5.83
C LEU A 75 6.18 -2.04 6.35
N GLY A 76 5.15 -2.01 5.53
CA GLY A 76 3.85 -2.60 5.84
C GLY A 76 2.69 -1.61 5.82
N THR A 77 1.84 -1.69 6.83
CA THR A 77 0.63 -0.86 6.93
C THR A 77 0.69 0.05 8.15
N GLN A 78 0.41 1.33 7.94
CA GLN A 78 0.24 2.30 9.02
C GLN A 78 -1.16 2.90 8.93
N HIS A 79 -1.90 2.83 10.03
CA HIS A 79 -3.23 3.42 10.13
C HIS A 79 -3.22 4.53 11.19
N LEU A 80 -3.70 5.71 10.81
CA LEU A 80 -3.82 6.85 11.71
C LEU A 80 -5.29 7.10 12.00
N SER A 81 -5.69 6.82 13.24
CA SER A 81 -7.04 7.08 13.71
C SER A 81 -7.19 8.54 14.15
N ARG A 82 -8.44 8.99 14.24
CA ARG A 82 -8.73 10.32 14.81
C ARG A 82 -8.17 10.46 16.22
N GLY A 83 -8.33 9.44 17.06
CA GLY A 83 -7.81 9.45 18.42
C GLY A 83 -6.29 9.57 18.48
N ASP A 84 -5.58 8.88 17.61
CA ASP A 84 -4.12 8.97 17.52
C ASP A 84 -3.68 10.40 17.20
N LEU A 85 -4.34 11.04 16.24
CA LEU A 85 -4.00 12.41 15.82
C LEU A 85 -4.41 13.44 16.84
N GLU A 86 -5.55 13.26 17.52
CA GLU A 86 -5.97 14.15 18.62
C GLU A 86 -4.97 14.10 19.76
N ALA A 87 -4.47 12.93 20.12
CA ALA A 87 -3.45 12.77 21.16
C ALA A 87 -2.14 13.49 20.78
N LEU A 88 -1.73 13.43 19.52
CA LEU A 88 -0.55 14.17 19.04
C LEU A 88 -0.78 15.67 19.12
N ARG A 89 -1.94 16.15 18.69
CA ARG A 89 -2.30 17.57 18.75
C ARG A 89 -2.27 18.08 20.18
N ASP A 90 -2.88 17.35 21.10
CA ASP A 90 -2.96 17.73 22.51
C ASP A 90 -1.57 17.75 23.17
N ALA A 91 -0.67 16.90 22.71
CA ALA A 91 0.72 16.88 23.15
C ALA A 91 1.61 17.91 22.44
N GLY A 92 1.07 18.67 21.48
CA GLY A 92 1.84 19.64 20.69
C GLY A 92 2.89 18.98 19.78
N ARG A 93 2.64 17.74 19.34
CA ARG A 93 3.58 16.95 18.55
C ARG A 93 3.10 16.78 17.11
N GLN A 94 4.05 16.60 16.21
CA GLN A 94 3.82 16.25 14.83
C GLN A 94 4.57 14.97 14.48
N ILE A 95 4.09 14.25 13.46
CA ILE A 95 4.75 13.06 12.93
C ILE A 95 5.04 13.22 11.45
N GLU A 96 6.02 12.47 10.98
CA GLU A 96 6.27 12.25 9.57
C GLU A 96 5.71 10.88 9.19
N VAL A 97 4.87 10.84 8.17
CA VAL A 97 4.35 9.58 7.63
C VAL A 97 5.30 9.10 6.54
N ARG A 98 6.00 8.02 6.79
CA ARG A 98 7.01 7.47 5.88
C ARG A 98 6.80 5.96 5.76
N VAL A 99 6.06 5.56 4.74
CA VAL A 99 5.57 4.19 4.61
C VAL A 99 5.93 3.60 3.25
N LEU A 100 6.42 2.36 3.28
CA LEU A 100 6.49 1.50 2.12
C LEU A 100 5.41 0.43 2.27
N GLY A 101 4.30 0.61 1.56
CA GLY A 101 3.13 -0.26 1.64
C GLY A 101 1.83 0.54 1.63
N LEU A 102 1.09 0.50 2.73
CA LEU A 102 -0.21 1.19 2.83
C LEU A 102 -0.24 2.14 4.02
N ALA A 103 -0.49 3.41 3.77
CA ALA A 103 -0.81 4.38 4.81
C ALA A 103 -2.28 4.77 4.69
N THR A 104 -3.01 4.74 5.81
CA THR A 104 -4.42 5.13 5.85
C THR A 104 -4.67 6.15 6.94
N ILE A 105 -5.54 7.11 6.66
CA ILE A 105 -6.07 8.05 7.63
C ILE A 105 -7.57 7.81 7.74
N ALA A 106 -8.08 7.70 8.97
CA ALA A 106 -9.48 7.42 9.22
C ALA A 106 -10.40 8.48 8.60
N ASP A 107 -11.62 8.06 8.24
CA ASP A 107 -12.58 8.90 7.52
C ASP A 107 -13.12 10.06 8.36
N ASP A 108 -13.03 9.97 9.69
CA ASP A 108 -13.49 10.99 10.63
C ASP A 108 -12.42 12.02 11.00
N VAL A 109 -11.25 11.98 10.36
CA VAL A 109 -10.20 12.97 10.54
C VAL A 109 -10.47 14.21 9.69
N SER A 110 -10.41 15.37 10.31
CA SER A 110 -10.57 16.65 9.60
C SER A 110 -9.27 17.11 8.96
N PRO A 111 -9.33 17.94 7.92
CA PRO A 111 -8.12 18.55 7.35
C PRO A 111 -7.31 19.36 8.37
N GLU A 112 -7.96 20.05 9.27
CA GLU A 112 -7.34 20.86 10.31
C GLU A 112 -6.52 19.98 11.27
N LEU A 113 -7.10 18.85 11.69
CA LEU A 113 -6.42 17.91 12.57
C LEU A 113 -5.20 17.28 11.86
N ALA A 114 -5.35 16.91 10.60
CA ALA A 114 -4.26 16.37 9.80
C ALA A 114 -3.11 17.37 9.66
N LEU A 115 -3.42 18.63 9.33
CA LEU A 115 -2.40 19.68 9.20
C LEU A 115 -1.71 20.00 10.53
N ALA A 116 -2.42 19.89 11.65
CA ALA A 116 -1.85 20.14 12.97
C ALA A 116 -0.86 19.05 13.41
N THR A 117 -0.98 17.84 12.88
CA THR A 117 -0.27 16.66 13.42
C THR A 117 0.65 15.96 12.42
N ILE A 118 0.47 16.16 11.11
CA ILE A 118 1.28 15.52 10.08
C ILE A 118 2.18 16.54 9.41
N ALA A 119 3.47 16.41 9.66
CA ALA A 119 4.48 17.31 9.10
C ALA A 119 4.78 17.03 7.63
N SER A 120 4.83 15.74 7.26
CA SER A 120 5.11 15.34 5.89
C SER A 120 4.55 13.94 5.62
N VAL A 121 4.33 13.65 4.34
CA VAL A 121 3.84 12.34 3.87
C VAL A 121 4.74 11.84 2.76
N GLU A 122 5.34 10.69 2.96
CA GLU A 122 6.10 9.94 1.95
C GLU A 122 5.57 8.51 1.94
N VAL A 123 4.82 8.13 0.91
CA VAL A 123 4.24 6.80 0.80
C VAL A 123 4.60 6.20 -0.55
N LEU A 124 5.23 5.04 -0.50
CA LEU A 124 5.47 4.19 -1.65
C LEU A 124 4.50 3.02 -1.56
N GLY A 125 3.58 2.94 -2.49
CA GLY A 125 2.46 2.02 -2.48
C GLY A 125 1.14 2.78 -2.57
N ALA A 126 0.29 2.68 -1.53
CA ALA A 126 -1.01 3.36 -1.52
C ALA A 126 -1.17 4.25 -0.30
N PHE A 127 -1.68 5.45 -0.52
CA PHE A 127 -2.08 6.37 0.53
C PHE A 127 -3.59 6.61 0.43
N ARG A 128 -4.31 6.20 1.45
CA ARG A 128 -5.77 6.32 1.52
C ARG A 128 -6.19 7.23 2.66
N ALA A 129 -6.89 8.29 2.32
CA ALA A 129 -7.37 9.28 3.29
C ALA A 129 -8.63 9.94 2.73
N PRO A 130 -9.42 10.62 3.59
CA PRO A 130 -10.50 11.46 3.09
C PRO A 130 -9.99 12.46 2.05
N ARG A 131 -10.80 12.71 1.05
CA ARG A 131 -10.42 13.57 -0.08
C ARG A 131 -9.93 14.96 0.37
N ALA A 132 -10.64 15.55 1.33
CA ALA A 132 -10.27 16.85 1.87
C ALA A 132 -8.93 16.82 2.62
N VAL A 133 -8.65 15.74 3.32
CA VAL A 133 -7.38 15.53 4.03
C VAL A 133 -6.24 15.37 3.03
N LYS A 134 -6.42 14.58 1.99
CA LYS A 134 -5.43 14.43 0.92
C LYS A 134 -5.11 15.77 0.25
N ALA A 135 -6.15 16.55 -0.04
CA ALA A 135 -5.97 17.87 -0.63
C ALA A 135 -5.19 18.81 0.29
N ALA A 136 -5.51 18.80 1.57
CA ALA A 136 -4.82 19.62 2.57
C ALA A 136 -3.34 19.22 2.73
N LEU A 137 -3.04 17.93 2.67
CA LEU A 137 -1.67 17.39 2.83
C LEU A 137 -0.85 17.41 1.54
N ALA A 138 -1.45 17.72 0.39
CA ALA A 138 -0.76 17.69 -0.90
C ALA A 138 0.56 18.49 -0.90
N PRO A 139 0.64 19.71 -0.35
CA PRO A 139 1.91 20.45 -0.29
C PRO A 139 2.99 19.79 0.56
N ARG A 140 2.61 18.90 1.46
CA ARG A 140 3.51 18.18 2.36
C ARG A 140 3.81 16.74 1.90
N THR A 141 3.22 16.34 0.79
CA THR A 141 3.42 15.00 0.21
C THR A 141 4.59 15.03 -0.76
N ILE A 142 5.50 14.11 -0.54
CA ILE A 142 6.72 13.96 -1.36
C ILE A 142 6.46 12.99 -2.50
#